data_4015e91d4533829ab90774b5d8ce016d
#
_entry.id   4015e91d4533829ab90774b5d8ce016d
#
_cell.length_a   1.000
_cell.length_b   1.000
_cell.length_c   1.000
_cell.angle_alpha   90.00
_cell.angle_beta   90.00
_cell.angle_gamma   90.00
#
_symmetry.space_group_name_H-M   'P 1'
#
loop_
_entity.id
_entity.type
_entity.pdbx_description
1 polymer ?
#
loop_
_entity_poly.entity_id
_entity_poly.type
_entity_poly.pdbx_seq_one_letter_code
_entity_poly.pdbx_strand_id
1 'polypeptide(L)'
;MKKTNLSDYDASIVPDGSNYHIGIVVAEWNPEITDALLDGAYTTLLKHGVKAENIEVMHVPGSFELTTGAHILLSKRERMDAVICIGCVIQGETRHFDFICSAVAHGITNLSLQTGKPVIFSVLTTNTFEQAKARSGGVHGNKGIEGAVAALKMIRNNG
;
A
#
# COMPACT_ATOMS: atom_id res chain seq x y z
N MET A 1 -0.14 -15.75 21.89
CA MET A 1 0.01 -14.31 22.24
C MET A 1 -0.38 -13.47 21.03
N LYS A 2 -1.30 -12.51 21.20
CA LYS A 2 -1.77 -11.67 20.11
C LYS A 2 -0.67 -10.66 19.75
N LYS A 3 -0.22 -10.66 18.51
CA LYS A 3 0.82 -9.73 18.03
C LYS A 3 0.34 -8.29 18.18
N THR A 4 1.04 -7.44 18.92
CA THR A 4 0.67 -6.03 19.10
C THR A 4 1.14 -5.20 17.93
N ASN A 5 2.39 -5.40 17.48
CA ASN A 5 2.95 -4.76 16.29
C ASN A 5 2.69 -5.67 15.08
N LEU A 6 1.79 -5.23 14.21
CA LEU A 6 1.40 -5.99 13.01
C LEU A 6 2.43 -5.90 11.88
N SER A 7 3.38 -4.97 11.99
CA SER A 7 4.44 -4.76 10.98
C SER A 7 5.71 -5.55 11.27
N ASP A 8 5.75 -6.32 12.36
CA ASP A 8 6.87 -7.20 12.63
C ASP A 8 6.93 -8.34 11.61
N TYR A 9 8.05 -8.46 10.95
CA TYR A 9 8.28 -9.50 9.95
C TYR A 9 9.71 -10.03 10.02
N ASP A 10 9.93 -11.23 9.50
CA ASP A 10 11.26 -11.81 9.33
C ASP A 10 11.88 -11.29 8.04
N ALA A 11 12.86 -10.41 8.16
CA ALA A 11 13.53 -9.82 7.01
C ALA A 11 14.30 -10.84 6.16
N SER A 12 14.70 -11.97 6.75
CA SER A 12 15.47 -13.01 6.05
C SER A 12 14.67 -13.74 4.96
N ILE A 13 13.33 -13.73 5.05
CA ILE A 13 12.45 -14.37 4.06
C ILE A 13 11.89 -13.42 3.02
N VAL A 14 12.23 -12.13 3.09
CA VAL A 14 11.84 -11.13 2.09
C VAL A 14 12.86 -11.16 0.94
N PRO A 15 12.40 -11.27 -0.32
CA PRO A 15 13.32 -11.35 -1.45
C PRO A 15 14.09 -10.05 -1.67
N ASP A 16 15.26 -10.15 -2.27
CA ASP A 16 16.01 -8.99 -2.75
C ASP A 16 15.25 -8.29 -3.89
N GLY A 17 15.00 -7.01 -3.71
CA GLY A 17 14.23 -6.18 -4.65
C GLY A 17 15.08 -5.42 -5.66
N SER A 18 16.37 -5.69 -5.79
CA SER A 18 17.30 -4.88 -6.60
C SER A 18 16.90 -4.80 -8.10
N ASN A 19 16.16 -5.77 -8.60
CA ASN A 19 15.66 -5.80 -9.97
C ASN A 19 14.18 -5.46 -10.10
N TYR A 20 13.50 -5.07 -9.02
CA TYR A 20 12.07 -4.82 -9.05
C TYR A 20 11.76 -3.34 -9.31
N HIS A 21 10.68 -3.11 -10.06
CA HIS A 21 10.10 -1.80 -10.33
C HIS A 21 8.74 -1.72 -9.63
N ILE A 22 8.56 -0.80 -8.71
CA ILE A 22 7.38 -0.74 -7.86
C ILE A 22 6.78 0.66 -7.90
N GLY A 23 5.46 0.70 -8.14
CA GLY A 23 4.67 1.91 -8.01
C GLY A 23 4.05 2.03 -6.62
N ILE A 24 3.91 3.24 -6.14
CA ILE A 24 3.17 3.56 -4.93
C ILE A 24 2.14 4.64 -5.27
N VAL A 25 0.87 4.34 -5.09
CA VAL A 25 -0.22 5.31 -5.25
C VAL A 25 -0.69 5.73 -3.87
N VAL A 26 -0.70 7.03 -3.61
CA VAL A 26 -0.97 7.59 -2.27
C VAL A 26 -2.15 8.55 -2.34
N ALA A 27 -3.16 8.32 -1.50
CA ALA A 27 -4.27 9.23 -1.34
C ALA A 27 -3.85 10.48 -0.54
N GLU A 28 -4.32 11.66 -0.98
CA GLU A 28 -4.02 12.95 -0.33
C GLU A 28 -4.84 13.18 0.95
N TRP A 29 -6.04 12.58 1.06
CA TRP A 29 -6.85 12.69 2.27
C TRP A 29 -6.15 12.05 3.48
N ASN A 30 -6.23 12.73 4.63
CA ASN A 30 -5.55 12.34 5.88
C ASN A 30 -4.02 12.29 5.73
N PRO A 31 -3.37 13.41 5.32
CA PRO A 31 -1.95 13.39 4.96
C PRO A 31 -1.01 13.00 6.11
N GLU A 32 -1.34 13.33 7.36
CA GLU A 32 -0.55 12.88 8.51
C GLU A 32 -0.42 11.36 8.55
N ILE A 33 -1.48 10.66 8.18
CA ILE A 33 -1.51 9.19 8.15
C ILE A 33 -0.87 8.65 6.87
N THR A 34 -1.30 9.15 5.72
CA THR A 34 -0.83 8.60 4.42
C THR A 34 0.63 8.90 4.15
N ASP A 35 1.15 10.05 4.58
CA ASP A 35 2.58 10.36 4.46
C ASP A 35 3.43 9.43 5.33
N ALA A 36 2.97 9.11 6.54
CA ALA A 36 3.65 8.15 7.42
C ALA A 36 3.65 6.73 6.84
N LEU A 37 2.54 6.33 6.20
CA LEU A 37 2.45 5.04 5.51
C LEU A 37 3.37 5.00 4.28
N LEU A 38 3.41 6.08 3.51
CA LEU A 38 4.31 6.22 2.36
C LEU A 38 5.77 6.09 2.79
N ASP A 39 6.17 6.80 3.84
CA ASP A 39 7.52 6.71 4.39
C ASP A 39 7.87 5.28 4.81
N GLY A 40 6.96 4.62 5.50
CA GLY A 40 7.13 3.22 5.90
C GLY A 40 7.30 2.27 4.71
N ALA A 41 6.49 2.44 3.67
CA ALA A 41 6.60 1.62 2.46
C ALA A 41 7.90 1.92 1.70
N TYR A 42 8.18 3.18 1.46
CA TYR A 42 9.35 3.62 0.67
C TYR A 42 10.66 3.17 1.30
N THR A 43 10.84 3.43 2.60
CA THR A 43 12.05 3.04 3.33
C THR A 43 12.22 1.53 3.42
N THR A 44 11.13 0.78 3.53
CA THR A 44 11.16 -0.69 3.53
C THR A 44 11.60 -1.24 2.18
N LEU A 45 11.10 -0.67 1.08
CA LEU A 45 11.54 -1.07 -0.27
C LEU A 45 13.05 -0.82 -0.46
N LEU A 46 13.55 0.35 -0.05
CA LEU A 46 14.98 0.65 -0.10
C LEU A 46 15.80 -0.32 0.76
N LYS A 47 15.32 -0.62 1.96
CA LYS A 47 15.97 -1.58 2.87
C LYS A 47 16.15 -2.96 2.23
N HIS A 48 15.21 -3.39 1.40
CA HIS A 48 15.26 -4.67 0.71
C HIS A 48 15.84 -4.59 -0.72
N GLY A 49 16.55 -3.52 -1.03
CA GLY A 49 17.36 -3.41 -2.22
C GLY A 49 16.69 -2.77 -3.43
N VAL A 50 15.40 -2.41 -3.37
CA VAL A 50 14.75 -1.70 -4.47
C VAL A 50 15.44 -0.35 -4.67
N LYS A 51 15.85 -0.07 -5.89
CA LYS A 51 16.54 1.18 -6.20
C LYS A 51 15.56 2.34 -6.23
N ALA A 52 15.96 3.51 -5.70
CA ALA A 52 15.10 4.69 -5.65
C ALA A 52 14.56 5.08 -7.05
N GLU A 53 15.38 4.95 -8.08
CA GLU A 53 15.01 5.20 -9.49
C GLU A 53 13.94 4.25 -10.03
N ASN A 54 13.74 3.11 -9.36
CA ASN A 54 12.75 2.09 -9.73
C ASN A 54 11.47 2.18 -8.86
N ILE A 55 11.35 3.19 -8.02
CA ILE A 55 10.16 3.46 -7.22
C ILE A 55 9.47 4.71 -7.78
N GLU A 56 8.25 4.54 -8.25
CA GLU A 56 7.45 5.66 -8.74
C GLU A 56 6.29 5.94 -7.79
N VAL A 57 6.21 7.20 -7.32
CA VAL A 57 5.15 7.63 -6.40
C VAL A 57 4.17 8.52 -7.15
N MET A 58 2.87 8.19 -7.06
CA MET A 58 1.78 8.97 -7.64
C MET A 58 0.80 9.35 -6.53
N HIS A 59 0.45 10.62 -6.42
CA HIS A 59 -0.60 11.09 -5.51
C HIS A 59 -1.94 11.16 -6.22
N VAL A 60 -3.00 10.74 -5.54
CA VAL A 60 -4.39 10.81 -5.99
C VAL A 60 -5.25 11.50 -4.93
N PRO A 61 -6.42 12.08 -5.30
CA PRO A 61 -7.21 12.88 -4.35
C PRO A 61 -7.63 12.12 -3.10
N GLY A 62 -8.16 10.93 -3.24
CA GLY A 62 -8.65 10.13 -2.13
C GLY A 62 -8.49 8.64 -2.37
N SER A 63 -8.91 7.83 -1.40
CA SER A 63 -8.80 6.37 -1.50
C SER A 63 -9.62 5.80 -2.66
N PHE A 64 -10.74 6.43 -3.02
CA PHE A 64 -11.57 5.98 -4.15
C PHE A 64 -10.79 5.98 -5.48
N GLU A 65 -9.83 6.88 -5.67
CA GLU A 65 -9.04 7.01 -6.89
C GLU A 65 -7.78 6.11 -6.92
N LEU A 66 -7.52 5.35 -5.86
CA LEU A 66 -6.33 4.48 -5.77
C LEU A 66 -6.28 3.44 -6.88
N THR A 67 -7.39 2.78 -7.16
CA THR A 67 -7.45 1.75 -8.22
C THR A 67 -7.17 2.35 -9.59
N THR A 68 -7.75 3.53 -9.89
CA THR A 68 -7.47 4.24 -11.14
C THR A 68 -5.99 4.64 -11.23
N GLY A 69 -5.42 5.17 -10.15
CA GLY A 69 -3.99 5.51 -10.10
C GLY A 69 -3.10 4.30 -10.36
N ALA A 70 -3.41 3.16 -9.74
CA ALA A 70 -2.68 1.91 -9.95
C ALA A 70 -2.79 1.43 -11.40
N HIS A 71 -3.99 1.50 -11.99
CA HIS A 71 -4.20 1.16 -13.39
C HIS A 71 -3.37 2.05 -14.32
N ILE A 72 -3.31 3.36 -14.05
CA ILE A 72 -2.49 4.30 -14.83
C ILE A 72 -1.01 3.90 -14.79
N LEU A 73 -0.46 3.61 -13.61
CA LEU A 73 0.93 3.20 -13.48
C LEU A 73 1.20 1.89 -14.25
N LEU A 74 0.34 0.90 -14.09
CA LEU A 74 0.49 -0.39 -14.77
C LEU A 74 0.37 -0.28 -16.29
N SER A 75 -0.45 0.65 -16.80
CA SER A 75 -0.69 0.82 -18.23
C SER A 75 0.37 1.65 -18.94
N LYS A 76 0.97 2.63 -18.25
CA LYS A 76 1.90 3.60 -18.86
C LYS A 76 3.37 3.19 -18.76
N ARG A 77 3.70 2.22 -17.94
CA ARG A 77 5.09 1.81 -17.73
C ARG A 77 5.34 0.47 -18.39
N GLU A 78 6.41 0.39 -19.16
CA GLU A 78 6.85 -0.86 -19.80
C GLU A 78 7.15 -1.94 -18.74
N ARG A 79 7.67 -1.51 -17.60
CA ARG A 79 7.99 -2.39 -16.48
C ARG A 79 7.47 -1.84 -15.16
N MET A 80 6.48 -2.52 -14.63
CA MET A 80 5.95 -2.30 -13.29
C MET A 80 5.65 -3.69 -12.73
N ASP A 81 6.38 -4.09 -11.70
CA ASP A 81 6.25 -5.44 -11.13
C ASP A 81 5.14 -5.53 -10.09
N ALA A 82 4.86 -4.44 -9.38
CA ALA A 82 3.77 -4.33 -8.42
C ALA A 82 3.40 -2.87 -8.18
N VAL A 83 2.20 -2.64 -7.65
CA VAL A 83 1.75 -1.33 -7.17
C VAL A 83 1.23 -1.47 -5.75
N ILE A 84 1.66 -0.57 -4.87
CA ILE A 84 1.18 -0.45 -3.49
C ILE A 84 0.19 0.72 -3.44
N CYS A 85 -1.05 0.46 -3.00
CA CYS A 85 -2.07 1.48 -2.83
C CYS A 85 -2.16 1.88 -1.36
N ILE A 86 -1.87 3.14 -1.07
CA ILE A 86 -1.84 3.71 0.28
C ILE A 86 -2.97 4.71 0.46
N GLY A 87 -3.81 4.48 1.45
CA GLY A 87 -4.90 5.37 1.79
C GLY A 87 -5.34 5.22 3.24
N CYS A 88 -6.22 6.10 3.66
CA CYS A 88 -6.81 6.04 4.98
C CYS A 88 -8.26 6.52 4.89
N VAL A 89 -9.19 5.65 5.26
CA VAL A 89 -10.63 5.96 5.34
C VAL A 89 -11.05 5.85 6.80
N ILE A 90 -11.57 6.95 7.33
CA ILE A 90 -12.04 7.03 8.70
C ILE A 90 -13.56 7.12 8.70
N GLN A 91 -14.21 6.31 9.54
CA GLN A 91 -15.66 6.26 9.69
C GLN A 91 -16.21 7.65 10.03
N GLY A 92 -17.15 8.14 9.24
CA GLY A 92 -17.91 9.35 9.50
C GLY A 92 -19.34 9.05 9.96
N GLU A 93 -20.22 10.03 9.85
CA GLU A 93 -21.63 9.91 10.27
C GLU A 93 -22.50 9.16 9.29
N THR A 94 -22.07 9.06 8.04
CA THR A 94 -22.86 8.46 6.96
C THR A 94 -22.29 7.11 6.54
N ARG A 95 -23.01 6.42 5.67
CA ARG A 95 -22.59 5.15 5.10
C ARG A 95 -21.52 5.27 4.00
N HIS A 96 -21.06 6.47 3.71
CA HIS A 96 -20.01 6.73 2.72
C HIS A 96 -18.77 5.86 2.94
N PHE A 97 -18.38 5.68 4.20
CA PHE A 97 -17.28 4.81 4.60
C PHE A 97 -17.40 3.39 4.04
N ASP A 98 -18.59 2.78 4.19
CA ASP A 98 -18.81 1.40 3.73
C ASP A 98 -18.66 1.27 2.21
N PHE A 99 -19.20 2.24 1.47
CA PHE A 99 -19.13 2.23 0.01
C PHE A 99 -17.70 2.46 -0.49
N ILE A 100 -16.96 3.39 0.10
CA ILE A 100 -15.58 3.66 -0.29
C ILE A 100 -14.69 2.45 0.02
N CYS A 101 -14.75 1.92 1.23
CA CYS A 101 -13.93 0.78 1.63
C CYS A 101 -14.21 -0.45 0.75
N SER A 102 -15.47 -0.75 0.50
CA SER A 102 -15.88 -1.87 -0.35
C SER A 102 -15.40 -1.69 -1.80
N ALA A 103 -15.64 -0.51 -2.38
CA ALA A 103 -15.21 -0.22 -3.75
C ALA A 103 -13.71 -0.31 -3.94
N VAL A 104 -12.94 0.23 -3.00
CA VAL A 104 -11.46 0.21 -3.04
C VAL A 104 -10.93 -1.22 -2.93
N ALA A 105 -11.42 -1.99 -1.97
CA ALA A 105 -11.01 -3.38 -1.78
C ALA A 105 -11.30 -4.23 -3.02
N HIS A 106 -12.52 -4.15 -3.56
CA HIS A 106 -12.91 -4.88 -4.78
C HIS A 106 -12.12 -4.40 -6.00
N GLY A 107 -11.96 -3.09 -6.17
CA GLY A 107 -11.23 -2.52 -7.30
C GLY A 107 -9.77 -2.97 -7.34
N ILE A 108 -9.08 -2.92 -6.23
CA ILE A 108 -7.68 -3.36 -6.11
C ILE A 108 -7.56 -4.86 -6.40
N THR A 109 -8.43 -5.68 -5.82
CA THR A 109 -8.45 -7.13 -6.07
C THR A 109 -8.69 -7.42 -7.56
N ASN A 110 -9.68 -6.79 -8.16
CA ASN A 110 -10.01 -6.99 -9.57
C ASN A 110 -8.87 -6.57 -10.49
N LEU A 111 -8.24 -5.43 -10.22
CA LEU A 111 -7.11 -4.94 -11.02
C LEU A 111 -5.92 -5.91 -10.94
N SER A 112 -5.63 -6.45 -9.76
CA SER A 112 -4.59 -7.44 -9.57
C SER A 112 -4.85 -8.70 -10.40
N LEU A 113 -6.06 -9.22 -10.37
CA LEU A 113 -6.45 -10.41 -11.14
C LEU A 113 -6.44 -10.16 -12.65
N GLN A 114 -6.93 -9.00 -13.11
CA GLN A 114 -6.99 -8.66 -14.53
C GLN A 114 -5.61 -8.46 -15.14
N THR A 115 -4.68 -7.87 -14.40
CA THR A 115 -3.34 -7.56 -14.90
C THR A 115 -2.32 -8.67 -14.66
N GLY A 116 -2.62 -9.58 -13.73
CA GLY A 116 -1.65 -10.57 -13.26
C GLY A 116 -0.48 -9.96 -12.48
N LYS A 117 -0.59 -8.68 -12.09
CA LYS A 117 0.41 -7.98 -11.30
C LYS A 117 -0.10 -7.78 -9.87
N PRO A 118 0.76 -7.93 -8.85
CA PRO A 118 0.37 -7.61 -7.47
C PRO A 118 -0.04 -6.14 -7.33
N VAL A 119 -1.27 -5.91 -6.90
CA VAL A 119 -1.76 -4.60 -6.48
C VAL A 119 -2.12 -4.72 -5.01
N ILE A 120 -1.39 -4.02 -4.17
CA ILE A 120 -1.39 -4.23 -2.73
C ILE A 120 -2.32 -3.24 -2.04
N PHE A 121 -3.22 -3.77 -1.22
CA PHE A 121 -4.14 -3.00 -0.40
C PHE A 121 -3.44 -2.59 0.90
N SER A 122 -2.86 -1.39 0.92
CA SER A 122 -2.23 -0.79 2.09
C SER A 122 -3.07 0.39 2.58
N VAL A 123 -4.37 0.15 2.73
CA VAL A 123 -5.38 1.15 3.09
C VAL A 123 -5.87 0.88 4.50
N LEU A 124 -5.81 1.91 5.35
CA LEU A 124 -6.41 1.85 6.68
C LEU A 124 -7.91 2.17 6.59
N THR A 125 -8.71 1.35 7.25
CA THR A 125 -10.15 1.48 7.34
C THR A 125 -10.51 1.46 8.84
N THR A 126 -10.56 2.62 9.45
CA THR A 126 -10.66 2.74 10.91
C THR A 126 -11.90 3.51 11.34
N ASN A 127 -12.33 3.28 12.56
CA ASN A 127 -13.45 4.02 13.14
C ASN A 127 -13.02 5.41 13.61
N THR A 128 -11.76 5.56 14.05
CA THR A 128 -11.24 6.81 14.61
C THR A 128 -9.87 7.16 14.01
N PHE A 129 -9.51 8.43 14.11
CA PHE A 129 -8.19 8.92 13.71
C PHE A 129 -7.08 8.28 14.56
N GLU A 130 -7.33 8.09 15.87
CA GLU A 130 -6.37 7.47 16.79
C GLU A 130 -6.06 6.04 16.41
N GLN A 131 -7.05 5.29 15.92
CA GLN A 131 -6.83 3.94 15.39
C GLN A 131 -5.94 3.96 14.15
N ALA A 132 -6.15 4.94 13.26
CA ALA A 132 -5.31 5.11 12.07
C ALA A 132 -3.87 5.47 12.46
N LYS A 133 -3.70 6.39 13.39
CA LYS A 133 -2.39 6.81 13.90
C LYS A 133 -1.63 5.64 14.54
N ALA A 134 -2.32 4.80 15.31
CA ALA A 134 -1.74 3.62 15.93
C ALA A 134 -1.18 2.61 14.89
N ARG A 135 -1.65 2.66 13.64
CA ARG A 135 -1.30 1.76 12.53
C ARG A 135 -0.48 2.40 11.42
N SER A 136 -0.06 3.64 11.61
CA SER A 136 0.80 4.39 10.70
C SER A 136 2.15 4.78 11.34
N GLY A 137 2.68 3.89 12.17
CA GLY A 137 3.93 4.08 12.91
C GLY A 137 3.75 4.14 14.42
N GLY A 138 2.54 3.89 14.94
CA GLY A 138 2.23 3.81 16.35
C GLY A 138 2.38 2.39 16.92
N VAL A 139 1.63 2.12 18.00
CA VAL A 139 1.73 0.87 18.77
C VAL A 139 1.41 -0.39 17.97
N HIS A 140 0.62 -0.28 16.90
CA HIS A 140 0.25 -1.41 16.05
C HIS A 140 1.09 -1.52 14.77
N GLY A 141 2.18 -0.75 14.67
CA GLY A 141 3.08 -0.79 13.52
C GLY A 141 2.69 0.19 12.41
N ASN A 142 3.10 -0.13 11.18
CA ASN A 142 2.90 0.72 10.02
C ASN A 142 2.41 -0.10 8.82
N LYS A 143 1.19 0.16 8.38
CA LYS A 143 0.56 -0.55 7.25
C LYS A 143 1.33 -0.40 5.94
N GLY A 144 2.09 0.67 5.77
CA GLY A 144 2.97 0.87 4.62
C GLY A 144 4.11 -0.14 4.58
N ILE A 145 4.71 -0.43 5.73
CA ILE A 145 5.74 -1.48 5.86
C ILE A 145 5.16 -2.84 5.45
N GLU A 146 3.98 -3.19 5.96
CA GLU A 146 3.29 -4.43 5.60
C GLU A 146 3.04 -4.51 4.10
N GLY A 147 2.60 -3.40 3.49
CA GLY A 147 2.35 -3.32 2.04
C GLY A 147 3.61 -3.54 1.21
N ALA A 148 4.73 -2.96 1.60
CA ALA A 148 6.01 -3.14 0.92
C ALA A 148 6.48 -4.60 0.99
N VAL A 149 6.42 -5.21 2.17
CA VAL A 149 6.78 -6.62 2.36
C VAL A 149 5.87 -7.54 1.53
N ALA A 150 4.56 -7.27 1.52
CA ALA A 150 3.61 -8.02 0.72
C ALA A 150 3.92 -7.91 -0.77
N ALA A 151 4.24 -6.70 -1.27
CA ALA A 151 4.60 -6.48 -2.67
C ALA A 151 5.81 -7.31 -3.07
N LEU A 152 6.89 -7.26 -2.29
CA LEU A 152 8.12 -8.00 -2.58
C LEU A 152 7.90 -9.51 -2.62
N LYS A 153 7.15 -10.05 -1.65
CA LYS A 153 6.82 -11.47 -1.62
C LYS A 153 5.96 -11.90 -2.79
N MET A 154 4.97 -11.08 -3.16
CA MET A 154 4.06 -11.39 -4.27
C MET A 154 4.75 -11.29 -5.63
N ILE A 155 5.70 -10.38 -5.82
CA ILE A 155 6.52 -10.35 -7.05
C ILE A 155 7.30 -11.64 -7.20
N ARG A 156 7.94 -12.12 -6.13
CA ARG A 156 8.65 -13.40 -6.13
C ARG A 156 7.74 -14.56 -6.52
N ASN A 157 6.51 -14.59 -5.98
CA ASN A 157 5.56 -15.67 -6.27
C ASN A 157 5.06 -15.64 -7.73
N ASN A 158 5.08 -14.46 -8.36
CA ASN A 158 4.62 -14.26 -9.73
C ASN A 158 5.70 -14.60 -10.79
N GLY A 159 6.92 -14.67 -10.35
CA GLY A 159 8.07 -14.97 -11.21
C GLY A 159 8.65 -16.32 -10.93
#